data_b7bdd00d08fae99b71a13728e15b4a34
#
_entry.id   b7bdd00d08fae99b71a13728e15b4a34
#
_cell.length_a   1.000
_cell.length_b   1.000
_cell.length_c   1.000
_cell.angle_alpha   90.00
_cell.angle_beta   90.00
_cell.angle_gamma   90.00
#
_symmetry.space_group_name_H-M   'P 1'
#
loop_
_entity.id
_entity.type
_entity.pdbx_description
1 polymer ?
#
loop_
_entity_poly.entity_id
_entity_poly.type
_entity_poly.pdbx_seq_one_letter_code
_entity_poly.pdbx_strand_id
1 'polypeptide(L)'
;FQHIVFSTTIHSYEGTGRGFELKFKRKIHRTFQHFELKQPLRWQENDPLEDFIDDLLLLNTEDEFQQFPFQPHLPYQIREVQKPHHIAEFYGLMTLAHYRTSPLDLRRLLDGENQRFYFAEYQQNLLGAIWALEEGNMADDELIIQIQQGKRRPKGNLVPQALCFHENLPQACKLRSLRTSRIAVQPNWQKQGIGQNLMKFMENSEVDFLSVSFGYTDELAKFWQKCGFVLVHLGEHQEASSGCYSAIALKGLSKEGLALVD
;
A
#
# COMPACT_ATOMS: atom_id res chain seq x y z
N PHE A 1 13.07 -28.36 -22.18
CA PHE A 1 11.74 -28.29 -22.85
C PHE A 1 11.90 -27.40 -24.08
N GLN A 2 11.37 -27.85 -25.23
CA GLN A 2 11.43 -27.06 -26.48
C GLN A 2 10.33 -25.98 -26.52
N HIS A 3 9.15 -26.28 -25.97
CA HIS A 3 8.02 -25.37 -25.91
C HIS A 3 7.36 -25.44 -24.52
N ILE A 4 6.95 -24.27 -23.99
CA ILE A 4 6.25 -24.14 -22.72
C ILE A 4 5.08 -23.19 -22.97
N VAL A 5 3.89 -23.59 -22.50
CA VAL A 5 2.69 -22.76 -22.50
C VAL A 5 2.33 -22.41 -21.05
N PHE A 6 2.11 -21.13 -20.79
CA PHE A 6 1.62 -20.61 -19.51
C PHE A 6 0.20 -20.11 -19.74
N SER A 7 -0.71 -20.42 -18.81
CA SER A 7 -2.06 -19.89 -18.78
C SER A 7 -2.30 -19.20 -17.45
N THR A 8 -2.85 -18.01 -17.48
CA THR A 8 -3.15 -17.22 -16.28
C THR A 8 -4.29 -16.26 -16.55
N THR A 9 -4.98 -15.81 -15.51
CA THR A 9 -5.96 -14.71 -15.54
C THR A 9 -5.27 -13.44 -15.09
N ILE A 10 -5.32 -12.37 -15.87
CA ILE A 10 -4.62 -11.11 -15.59
C ILE A 10 -5.48 -10.22 -14.70
N HIS A 11 -6.78 -10.17 -14.95
CA HIS A 11 -7.76 -9.29 -14.30
C HIS A 11 -8.52 -9.99 -13.16
N SER A 12 -7.82 -10.66 -12.26
CA SER A 12 -8.48 -11.29 -11.11
C SER A 12 -7.77 -10.98 -9.80
N TYR A 13 -8.55 -10.94 -8.73
CA TYR A 13 -8.05 -10.76 -7.36
C TYR A 13 -7.23 -11.96 -6.82
N GLU A 14 -7.13 -13.04 -7.54
CA GLU A 14 -6.39 -14.23 -7.10
C GLU A 14 -4.86 -14.04 -7.08
N GLY A 15 -4.39 -12.86 -7.46
CA GLY A 15 -3.03 -12.39 -7.18
C GLY A 15 -1.89 -13.07 -7.96
N THR A 16 -2.16 -14.18 -8.64
CA THR A 16 -1.15 -14.97 -9.35
C THR A 16 -0.93 -14.48 -10.78
N GLY A 17 -1.99 -14.07 -11.48
CA GLY A 17 -1.93 -13.64 -12.88
C GLY A 17 -1.14 -12.37 -13.08
N ARG A 18 -1.38 -11.37 -12.24
CA ARG A 18 -0.64 -10.11 -12.27
C ARG A 18 0.83 -10.28 -11.84
N GLY A 19 1.06 -11.09 -10.81
CA GLY A 19 2.42 -11.46 -10.42
C GLY A 19 3.18 -12.18 -11.54
N PHE A 20 2.48 -12.97 -12.35
CA PHE A 20 3.04 -13.60 -13.54
C PHE A 20 3.47 -12.54 -14.56
N GLU A 21 2.62 -11.58 -14.89
CA GLU A 21 2.95 -10.53 -15.85
C GLU A 21 4.11 -9.66 -15.37
N LEU A 22 4.06 -9.16 -14.15
CA LEU A 22 5.06 -8.24 -13.61
C LEU A 22 6.40 -8.88 -13.28
N LYS A 23 6.41 -10.11 -12.78
CA LYS A 23 7.62 -10.77 -12.28
C LYS A 23 8.18 -11.80 -13.23
N PHE A 24 7.32 -12.60 -13.84
CA PHE A 24 7.75 -13.75 -14.65
C PHE A 24 7.97 -13.35 -16.10
N LYS A 25 7.01 -12.68 -16.73
CA LYS A 25 7.13 -12.24 -18.14
C LYS A 25 8.36 -11.37 -18.38
N ARG A 26 8.69 -10.47 -17.43
CA ARG A 26 9.88 -9.61 -17.50
C ARG A 26 11.21 -10.37 -17.37
N LYS A 27 11.19 -11.58 -16.82
CA LYS A 27 12.38 -12.43 -16.67
C LYS A 27 12.56 -13.43 -17.81
N ILE A 28 11.62 -13.52 -18.74
CA ILE A 28 11.74 -14.39 -19.91
C ILE A 28 12.65 -13.70 -20.93
N HIS A 29 13.88 -14.21 -21.06
CA HIS A 29 14.84 -13.72 -22.06
C HIS A 29 14.71 -14.41 -23.43
N ARG A 30 13.64 -15.20 -23.62
CA ARG A 30 13.36 -15.90 -24.89
C ARG A 30 12.19 -15.23 -25.60
N THR A 31 12.16 -15.38 -26.91
CA THR A 31 11.00 -14.97 -27.73
C THR A 31 9.76 -15.74 -27.27
N PHE A 32 8.68 -15.03 -26.98
CA PHE A 32 7.39 -15.63 -26.64
C PHE A 32 6.27 -14.95 -27.40
N GLN A 33 5.18 -15.66 -27.59
CA GLN A 33 3.93 -15.12 -28.14
C GLN A 33 2.92 -14.98 -27.00
N HIS A 34 2.22 -13.86 -26.98
CA HIS A 34 1.13 -13.59 -26.05
C HIS A 34 -0.20 -13.75 -26.78
N PHE A 35 -1.07 -14.58 -26.23
CA PHE A 35 -2.42 -14.80 -26.72
C PHE A 35 -3.38 -14.39 -25.61
N GLU A 36 -4.37 -13.60 -25.95
CA GLU A 36 -5.45 -13.19 -25.07
C GLU A 36 -6.75 -13.83 -25.55
N LEU A 37 -7.40 -14.58 -24.65
CA LEU A 37 -8.72 -15.17 -24.91
C LEU A 37 -9.77 -14.14 -24.46
N LYS A 38 -10.38 -13.46 -25.44
CA LYS A 38 -11.35 -12.38 -25.18
C LYS A 38 -12.78 -12.86 -25.06
N GLN A 39 -13.09 -13.98 -25.71
CA GLN A 39 -14.46 -14.51 -25.73
C GLN A 39 -14.67 -15.49 -24.59
N PRO A 40 -15.58 -15.20 -23.65
CA PRO A 40 -15.96 -16.14 -22.60
C PRO A 40 -16.60 -17.40 -23.19
N LEU A 41 -16.36 -18.55 -22.55
CA LEU A 41 -17.00 -19.82 -22.96
C LEU A 41 -18.24 -20.17 -22.14
N ARG A 42 -18.42 -19.53 -20.97
CA ARG A 42 -19.51 -19.87 -20.03
C ARG A 42 -20.68 -18.89 -20.09
N TRP A 43 -20.45 -17.67 -20.62
CA TRP A 43 -21.45 -16.62 -20.76
C TRP A 43 -21.26 -15.90 -22.08
N GLN A 44 -22.15 -14.97 -22.40
CA GLN A 44 -22.09 -14.20 -23.65
C GLN A 44 -21.04 -13.10 -23.55
N GLU A 45 -20.53 -12.69 -24.69
CA GLU A 45 -19.72 -11.48 -24.80
C GLU A 45 -20.56 -10.27 -24.39
N ASN A 46 -20.00 -9.36 -23.58
CA ASN A 46 -20.69 -8.21 -22.97
C ASN A 46 -21.88 -8.64 -22.06
N ASP A 47 -21.65 -9.63 -21.19
CA ASP A 47 -22.64 -10.05 -20.21
C ASP A 47 -22.86 -8.97 -19.15
N PRO A 48 -24.11 -8.47 -18.94
CA PRO A 48 -24.37 -7.37 -17.98
C PRO A 48 -24.00 -7.71 -16.54
N LEU A 49 -23.94 -9.00 -16.17
CA LEU A 49 -23.52 -9.41 -14.83
C LEU A 49 -21.99 -9.32 -14.69
N GLU A 50 -21.24 -9.62 -15.74
CA GLU A 50 -19.79 -9.43 -15.77
C GLU A 50 -19.45 -7.95 -15.62
N ASP A 51 -20.06 -7.08 -16.43
CA ASP A 51 -19.88 -5.62 -16.36
C ASP A 51 -20.24 -5.09 -14.95
N PHE A 52 -21.37 -5.55 -14.39
CA PHE A 52 -21.75 -5.16 -13.03
C PHE A 52 -20.74 -5.59 -11.96
N ILE A 53 -20.17 -6.79 -12.08
CA ILE A 53 -19.17 -7.30 -11.13
C ILE A 53 -17.87 -6.52 -11.29
N ASP A 54 -17.45 -6.22 -12.52
CA ASP A 54 -16.25 -5.45 -12.80
C ASP A 54 -16.35 -4.03 -12.22
N ASP A 55 -17.49 -3.37 -12.41
CA ASP A 55 -17.78 -2.06 -11.84
C ASP A 55 -17.84 -2.10 -10.30
N LEU A 56 -18.56 -3.08 -9.75
CA LEU A 56 -18.72 -3.22 -8.29
C LEU A 56 -17.40 -3.48 -7.58
N LEU A 57 -16.54 -4.31 -8.17
CA LEU A 57 -15.26 -4.72 -7.58
C LEU A 57 -14.08 -3.89 -8.10
N LEU A 58 -14.32 -2.92 -8.97
CA LEU A 58 -13.29 -2.06 -9.56
C LEU A 58 -12.15 -2.87 -10.21
N LEU A 59 -12.50 -3.93 -10.97
CA LEU A 59 -11.52 -4.84 -11.55
C LEU A 59 -10.68 -4.21 -12.67
N ASN A 60 -11.27 -3.28 -13.42
CA ASN A 60 -10.67 -2.65 -14.60
C ASN A 60 -10.05 -1.27 -14.33
N THR A 61 -10.02 -0.82 -13.07
CA THR A 61 -9.57 0.55 -12.71
C THR A 61 -8.12 0.86 -13.06
N GLU A 62 -7.28 -0.15 -13.26
CA GLU A 62 -5.90 0.07 -13.70
C GLU A 62 -5.81 0.40 -15.17
N ASP A 63 -6.60 -0.29 -15.99
CA ASP A 63 -6.64 -0.09 -17.44
C ASP A 63 -7.35 1.22 -17.78
N GLU A 64 -8.32 1.59 -16.97
CA GLU A 64 -9.09 2.84 -17.09
C GLU A 64 -8.40 4.04 -16.45
N PHE A 65 -7.38 3.82 -15.61
CA PHE A 65 -6.67 4.91 -14.94
C PHE A 65 -5.96 5.82 -15.94
N GLN A 66 -6.49 7.01 -16.13
CA GLN A 66 -5.92 8.02 -17.02
C GLN A 66 -4.71 8.69 -16.35
N GLN A 67 -3.54 8.50 -16.92
CA GLN A 67 -2.33 9.17 -16.45
C GLN A 67 -2.33 10.63 -16.90
N PHE A 68 -2.19 11.53 -15.93
CA PHE A 68 -2.02 12.95 -16.23
C PHE A 68 -0.60 13.19 -16.80
N PRO A 69 -0.47 13.88 -17.96
CA PRO A 69 0.83 14.14 -18.56
C PRO A 69 1.73 14.94 -17.62
N PHE A 70 3.01 14.58 -17.57
CA PHE A 70 3.98 15.32 -16.77
C PHE A 70 4.15 16.75 -17.33
N GLN A 71 4.10 17.72 -16.43
CA GLN A 71 4.34 19.13 -16.70
C GLN A 71 5.33 19.68 -15.67
N PRO A 72 6.51 20.18 -16.09
CA PRO A 72 7.48 20.76 -15.17
C PRO A 72 6.87 21.95 -14.40
N HIS A 73 7.21 22.05 -13.13
CA HIS A 73 6.78 23.17 -12.26
C HIS A 73 5.26 23.32 -12.07
N LEU A 74 4.49 22.27 -12.27
CA LEU A 74 3.06 22.31 -12.03
C LEU A 74 2.77 22.58 -10.55
N PRO A 75 1.94 23.59 -10.22
CA PRO A 75 1.64 23.97 -8.83
C PRO A 75 0.55 23.05 -8.25
N TYR A 76 0.91 21.81 -7.89
CA TYR A 76 -0.02 20.93 -7.20
C TYR A 76 -0.19 21.29 -5.72
N GLN A 77 -1.30 20.90 -5.15
CA GLN A 77 -1.62 21.07 -3.73
C GLN A 77 -1.66 19.72 -3.02
N ILE A 78 -1.27 19.72 -1.75
CA ILE A 78 -1.44 18.54 -0.89
C ILE A 78 -2.52 18.86 0.15
N ARG A 79 -3.46 17.94 0.32
CA ARG A 79 -4.52 18.05 1.31
C ARG A 79 -4.84 16.71 1.95
N GLU A 80 -5.30 16.77 3.18
CA GLU A 80 -5.94 15.62 3.84
C GLU A 80 -7.41 15.58 3.45
N VAL A 81 -7.94 14.38 3.19
CA VAL A 81 -9.35 14.14 2.88
C VAL A 81 -9.88 13.01 3.77
N GLN A 82 -11.10 13.13 4.21
CA GLN A 82 -11.72 12.10 5.07
C GLN A 82 -12.06 10.83 4.30
N LYS A 83 -12.53 10.99 3.05
CA LYS A 83 -12.80 9.87 2.13
C LYS A 83 -12.42 10.31 0.71
N PRO A 84 -11.93 9.39 -0.13
CA PRO A 84 -11.71 9.68 -1.55
C PRO A 84 -13.02 10.08 -2.23
N HIS A 85 -13.03 11.21 -2.93
CA HIS A 85 -14.19 11.66 -3.69
C HIS A 85 -14.41 10.81 -4.94
N HIS A 86 -13.32 10.37 -5.57
CA HIS A 86 -13.29 9.49 -6.74
C HIS A 86 -12.62 8.17 -6.35
N ILE A 87 -13.42 7.25 -5.79
CA ILE A 87 -12.91 5.97 -5.26
C ILE A 87 -12.21 5.15 -6.33
N ALA A 88 -12.77 5.08 -7.55
CA ALA A 88 -12.19 4.33 -8.66
C ALA A 88 -10.79 4.87 -9.04
N GLU A 89 -10.65 6.19 -9.19
CA GLU A 89 -9.36 6.83 -9.51
C GLU A 89 -8.32 6.59 -8.40
N PHE A 90 -8.71 6.82 -7.15
CA PHE A 90 -7.83 6.56 -6.01
C PHE A 90 -7.42 5.10 -5.93
N TYR A 91 -8.40 4.18 -6.05
CA TYR A 91 -8.14 2.75 -5.97
C TYR A 91 -7.28 2.27 -7.15
N GLY A 92 -7.54 2.76 -8.35
CA GLY A 92 -6.73 2.52 -9.55
C GLY A 92 -5.26 2.95 -9.34
N LEU A 93 -5.03 4.18 -8.82
CA LEU A 93 -3.68 4.64 -8.49
C LEU A 93 -3.00 3.73 -7.46
N MET A 94 -3.71 3.31 -6.40
CA MET A 94 -3.17 2.41 -5.39
C MET A 94 -2.85 1.02 -5.95
N THR A 95 -3.65 0.53 -6.89
CA THR A 95 -3.48 -0.75 -7.55
C THR A 95 -2.27 -0.74 -8.48
N LEU A 96 -2.06 0.33 -9.23
CA LEU A 96 -0.87 0.49 -10.10
C LEU A 96 0.45 0.43 -9.32
N ALA A 97 0.48 0.96 -8.10
CA ALA A 97 1.69 1.02 -7.29
C ALA A 97 1.96 -0.26 -6.49
N HIS A 98 0.93 -1.07 -6.24
CA HIS A 98 1.02 -2.24 -5.37
C HIS A 98 0.65 -3.51 -6.12
N TYR A 99 1.59 -4.43 -6.24
CA TYR A 99 1.46 -5.67 -6.98
C TYR A 99 0.38 -6.65 -6.44
N ARG A 100 -0.15 -6.38 -5.25
CA ARG A 100 -1.17 -7.22 -4.60
C ARG A 100 -2.28 -6.35 -4.05
N THR A 101 -3.40 -6.35 -4.74
CA THR A 101 -4.68 -5.82 -4.27
C THR A 101 -5.68 -6.97 -4.16
N SER A 102 -6.62 -6.84 -3.27
CA SER A 102 -7.64 -7.86 -3.03
C SER A 102 -9.01 -7.22 -2.80
N PRO A 103 -10.11 -7.94 -2.96
CA PRO A 103 -11.45 -7.44 -2.60
C PRO A 103 -11.54 -6.95 -1.16
N LEU A 104 -10.70 -7.53 -0.28
CA LEU A 104 -10.61 -7.08 1.11
C LEU A 104 -10.02 -5.67 1.25
N ASP A 105 -9.13 -5.27 0.33
CA ASP A 105 -8.58 -3.91 0.34
C ASP A 105 -9.63 -2.90 -0.11
N LEU A 106 -10.42 -3.23 -1.14
CA LEU A 106 -11.55 -2.40 -1.55
C LEU A 106 -12.59 -2.30 -0.42
N ARG A 107 -12.94 -3.40 0.21
CA ARG A 107 -13.84 -3.39 1.36
C ARG A 107 -13.30 -2.55 2.51
N ARG A 108 -12.01 -2.65 2.83
CA ARG A 108 -11.38 -1.79 3.86
C ARG A 108 -11.44 -0.32 3.48
N LEU A 109 -11.23 0.01 2.20
CA LEU A 109 -11.35 1.39 1.72
C LEU A 109 -12.75 1.95 1.94
N LEU A 110 -13.79 1.14 1.68
CA LEU A 110 -15.18 1.56 1.78
C LEU A 110 -15.69 1.60 3.23
N ASP A 111 -15.40 0.54 4.01
CA ASP A 111 -16.00 0.28 5.32
C ASP A 111 -15.03 0.52 6.49
N GLY A 112 -13.74 0.72 6.20
CA GLY A 112 -12.72 0.81 7.26
C GLY A 112 -12.86 2.07 8.09
N GLU A 113 -12.70 1.91 9.40
CA GLU A 113 -12.58 3.01 10.37
C GLU A 113 -11.12 3.43 10.52
N ASN A 114 -10.88 4.58 11.13
CA ASN A 114 -9.54 5.09 11.47
C ASN A 114 -8.61 5.22 10.25
N GLN A 115 -9.17 5.62 9.12
CA GLN A 115 -8.45 5.87 7.88
C GLN A 115 -8.23 7.37 7.68
N ARG A 116 -7.06 7.72 7.14
CA ARG A 116 -6.74 9.06 6.64
C ARG A 116 -6.19 8.97 5.24
N PHE A 117 -6.53 9.94 4.43
CA PHE A 117 -6.09 10.00 3.04
C PHE A 117 -5.41 11.34 2.78
N TYR A 118 -4.27 11.30 2.10
CA TYR A 118 -3.52 12.49 1.71
C TYR A 118 -3.35 12.49 0.20
N PHE A 119 -3.78 13.56 -0.45
CA PHE A 119 -3.79 13.67 -1.90
C PHE A 119 -2.88 14.80 -2.36
N ALA A 120 -2.04 14.52 -3.34
CA ALA A 120 -1.36 15.52 -4.15
C ALA A 120 -2.13 15.68 -5.46
N GLU A 121 -2.72 16.84 -5.68
CA GLU A 121 -3.68 17.06 -6.76
C GLU A 121 -3.40 18.36 -7.52
N TYR A 122 -3.71 18.34 -8.80
CA TYR A 122 -3.78 19.51 -9.66
C TYR A 122 -5.08 19.50 -10.46
N GLN A 123 -5.93 20.54 -10.29
CA GLN A 123 -7.21 20.68 -11.01
C GLN A 123 -8.03 19.38 -11.01
N GLN A 124 -8.18 18.76 -9.86
CA GLN A 124 -8.87 17.47 -9.64
C GLN A 124 -8.13 16.23 -10.19
N ASN A 125 -6.99 16.37 -10.86
CA ASN A 125 -6.18 15.22 -11.25
C ASN A 125 -5.33 14.76 -10.07
N LEU A 126 -5.47 13.49 -9.69
CA LEU A 126 -4.73 12.88 -8.59
C LEU A 126 -3.33 12.48 -9.07
N LEU A 127 -2.29 13.22 -8.66
CA LEU A 127 -0.90 12.95 -9.03
C LEU A 127 -0.23 11.92 -8.12
N GLY A 128 -0.66 11.88 -6.86
CA GLY A 128 -0.16 10.94 -5.87
C GLY A 128 -1.03 10.94 -4.63
N ALA A 129 -0.99 9.85 -3.86
CA ALA A 129 -1.78 9.72 -2.66
C ALA A 129 -1.13 8.81 -1.61
N ILE A 130 -1.53 9.03 -0.36
CA ILE A 130 -1.28 8.12 0.77
C ILE A 130 -2.61 7.64 1.31
N TRP A 131 -2.68 6.35 1.58
CA TRP A 131 -3.69 5.72 2.41
C TRP A 131 -3.04 5.34 3.74
N ALA A 132 -3.43 6.02 4.80
CA ALA A 132 -2.90 5.83 6.14
C ALA A 132 -3.96 5.26 7.10
N LEU A 133 -3.50 4.58 8.13
CA LEU A 133 -4.32 3.98 9.18
C LEU A 133 -3.84 4.48 10.55
N GLU A 134 -4.77 4.93 11.36
CA GLU A 134 -4.48 5.24 12.77
C GLU A 134 -4.27 3.94 13.53
N GLU A 135 -3.20 3.88 14.33
CA GLU A 135 -2.82 2.71 15.11
C GLU A 135 -2.34 3.15 16.51
N GLY A 136 -2.29 2.20 17.42
CA GLY A 136 -1.90 2.47 18.82
C GLY A 136 -3.06 2.95 19.69
N ASN A 137 -2.77 3.81 20.65
CA ASN A 137 -3.75 4.35 21.62
C ASN A 137 -4.53 3.25 22.36
N MET A 138 -3.88 2.12 22.64
CA MET A 138 -4.50 0.97 23.32
C MET A 138 -4.55 1.22 24.82
N ALA A 139 -5.77 1.19 25.38
CA ALA A 139 -5.99 1.44 26.81
C ALA A 139 -5.87 0.19 27.70
N ASP A 140 -5.96 -1.00 27.11
CA ASP A 140 -5.97 -2.28 27.85
C ASP A 140 -4.55 -2.80 28.09
N ASP A 141 -4.03 -2.55 29.30
CA ASP A 141 -2.69 -2.97 29.73
C ASP A 141 -2.52 -4.50 29.74
N GLU A 142 -3.57 -5.24 30.11
CA GLU A 142 -3.51 -6.70 30.12
C GLU A 142 -3.39 -7.26 28.71
N LEU A 143 -4.13 -6.69 27.76
CA LEU A 143 -4.02 -7.04 26.35
C LEU A 143 -2.60 -6.75 25.81
N ILE A 144 -2.00 -5.61 26.18
CA ILE A 144 -0.64 -5.26 25.77
C ILE A 144 0.37 -6.29 26.29
N ILE A 145 0.24 -6.72 27.55
CA ILE A 145 1.07 -7.79 28.12
C ILE A 145 0.89 -9.10 27.37
N GLN A 146 -0.34 -9.45 27.01
CA GLN A 146 -0.61 -10.67 26.23
C GLN A 146 -0.03 -10.61 24.82
N ILE A 147 -0.04 -9.43 24.17
CA ILE A 147 0.62 -9.19 22.88
C ILE A 147 2.13 -9.37 23.03
N GLN A 148 2.75 -8.74 24.02
CA GLN A 148 4.18 -8.85 24.30
C GLN A 148 4.63 -10.29 24.51
N GLN A 149 3.78 -11.10 25.17
CA GLN A 149 4.02 -12.52 25.38
C GLN A 149 3.67 -13.41 24.20
N GLY A 150 3.19 -12.84 23.09
CA GLY A 150 2.76 -13.61 21.91
C GLY A 150 1.47 -14.42 22.09
N LYS A 151 0.73 -14.21 23.16
CA LYS A 151 -0.51 -14.94 23.47
C LYS A 151 -1.73 -14.41 22.71
N ARG A 152 -1.73 -13.14 22.35
CA ARG A 152 -2.83 -12.48 21.65
C ARG A 152 -2.32 -11.64 20.49
N ARG A 153 -3.08 -11.64 19.39
CA ARG A 153 -2.81 -10.81 18.21
C ARG A 153 -4.14 -10.28 17.67
N PRO A 154 -4.70 -9.21 18.26
CA PRO A 154 -5.96 -8.62 17.80
C PRO A 154 -5.81 -8.07 16.37
N LYS A 155 -6.93 -7.87 15.68
CA LYS A 155 -6.95 -7.23 14.37
C LYS A 155 -6.59 -5.75 14.48
N GLY A 156 -5.90 -5.22 13.47
CA GLY A 156 -5.42 -3.83 13.46
C GLY A 156 -4.11 -3.66 14.24
N ASN A 157 -3.69 -2.41 14.43
CA ASN A 157 -2.48 -2.05 15.19
C ASN A 157 -1.23 -2.84 14.77
N LEU A 158 -1.03 -3.01 13.46
CA LEU A 158 0.00 -3.90 12.91
C LEU A 158 1.39 -3.55 13.43
N VAL A 159 1.79 -2.28 13.29
CA VAL A 159 3.14 -1.85 13.70
C VAL A 159 3.29 -1.79 15.21
N PRO A 160 2.38 -1.19 16.00
CA PRO A 160 2.48 -1.20 17.45
C PRO A 160 2.60 -2.61 18.05
N GLN A 161 1.80 -3.56 17.56
CA GLN A 161 1.87 -4.94 18.02
C GLN A 161 3.19 -5.63 17.62
N ALA A 162 3.68 -5.38 16.40
CA ALA A 162 4.95 -5.94 15.95
C ALA A 162 6.12 -5.44 16.81
N LEU A 163 6.16 -4.14 17.12
CA LEU A 163 7.18 -3.55 17.99
C LEU A 163 7.07 -4.09 19.43
N CYS A 164 5.86 -4.22 19.94
CA CYS A 164 5.61 -4.78 21.27
C CYS A 164 6.12 -6.21 21.40
N PHE A 165 5.89 -7.03 20.37
CA PHE A 165 6.25 -8.46 20.40
C PHE A 165 7.70 -8.71 20.00
N HIS A 166 8.16 -8.15 18.87
CA HIS A 166 9.49 -8.46 18.32
C HIS A 166 10.61 -7.63 18.97
N GLU A 167 10.33 -6.36 19.28
CA GLU A 167 11.34 -5.44 19.82
C GLU A 167 11.18 -5.19 21.31
N ASN A 168 10.19 -5.86 21.94
CA ASN A 168 9.90 -5.70 23.37
C ASN A 168 9.57 -4.24 23.77
N LEU A 169 8.86 -3.51 22.90
CA LEU A 169 8.48 -2.12 23.05
C LEU A 169 6.97 -1.96 23.32
N PRO A 170 6.43 -2.32 24.52
CA PRO A 170 5.01 -2.24 24.80
C PRO A 170 4.44 -0.82 24.77
N GLN A 171 5.28 0.21 25.00
CA GLN A 171 4.89 1.61 24.89
C GLN A 171 4.41 1.99 23.48
N ALA A 172 4.86 1.31 22.42
CA ALA A 172 4.38 1.54 21.06
C ALA A 172 2.87 1.32 20.93
N CYS A 173 2.30 0.40 21.72
CA CYS A 173 0.87 0.15 21.74
C CYS A 173 0.06 1.30 22.37
N LYS A 174 0.65 2.05 23.31
CA LYS A 174 0.00 3.15 24.02
C LYS A 174 0.05 4.47 23.27
N LEU A 175 1.08 4.68 22.49
CA LEU A 175 1.27 5.89 21.71
C LEU A 175 0.33 5.93 20.52
N ARG A 176 -0.08 7.14 20.10
CA ARG A 176 -0.86 7.33 18.87
C ARG A 176 0.07 7.31 17.68
N SER A 177 -0.26 6.53 16.68
CA SER A 177 0.53 6.43 15.48
C SER A 177 -0.30 6.49 14.21
N LEU A 178 0.33 6.85 13.12
CA LEU A 178 -0.27 6.86 11.80
C LEU A 178 0.62 6.04 10.86
N ARG A 179 0.08 4.89 10.43
CA ARG A 179 0.81 3.99 9.54
C ARG A 179 0.47 4.26 8.08
N THR A 180 1.49 4.53 7.28
CA THR A 180 1.36 4.50 5.82
C THR A 180 1.07 3.07 5.37
N SER A 181 -0.20 2.80 5.04
CA SER A 181 -0.62 1.50 4.51
C SER A 181 -0.25 1.36 3.04
N ARG A 182 -0.48 2.42 2.26
CA ARG A 182 -0.12 2.50 0.85
C ARG A 182 0.28 3.93 0.50
N ILE A 183 1.26 4.05 -0.39
CA ILE A 183 1.66 5.31 -1.02
C ILE A 183 1.84 5.06 -2.51
N ALA A 184 1.28 5.93 -3.32
CA ALA A 184 1.37 5.83 -4.77
C ALA A 184 1.57 7.21 -5.40
N VAL A 185 2.35 7.25 -6.48
CA VAL A 185 2.52 8.42 -7.34
C VAL A 185 2.36 7.95 -8.77
N GLN A 186 1.61 8.69 -9.57
CA GLN A 186 1.44 8.37 -10.99
C GLN A 186 2.79 8.12 -11.67
N PRO A 187 2.92 7.11 -12.55
CA PRO A 187 4.19 6.73 -13.16
C PRO A 187 4.95 7.92 -13.78
N ASN A 188 4.26 8.78 -14.52
CA ASN A 188 4.84 9.96 -15.16
C ASN A 188 5.32 11.04 -14.18
N TRP A 189 4.86 11.00 -12.93
CA TRP A 189 5.16 11.95 -11.87
C TRP A 189 6.11 11.41 -10.80
N GLN A 190 6.56 10.17 -10.95
CA GLN A 190 7.56 9.59 -10.05
C GLN A 190 8.91 10.31 -10.13
N LYS A 191 9.71 10.20 -9.07
CA LYS A 191 11.04 10.83 -8.94
C LYS A 191 11.03 12.37 -8.98
N GLN A 192 9.85 12.99 -8.86
CA GLN A 192 9.67 14.45 -8.80
C GLN A 192 9.47 14.97 -7.36
N GLY A 193 9.68 14.14 -6.35
CA GLY A 193 9.57 14.54 -4.94
C GLY A 193 8.14 14.47 -4.37
N ILE A 194 7.11 14.17 -5.17
CA ILE A 194 5.70 14.16 -4.71
C ILE A 194 5.52 13.22 -3.51
N GLY A 195 6.06 12.00 -3.57
CA GLY A 195 5.95 11.05 -2.44
C GLY A 195 6.60 11.59 -1.16
N GLN A 196 7.75 12.27 -1.25
CA GLN A 196 8.41 12.90 -0.11
C GLN A 196 7.59 14.07 0.43
N ASN A 197 7.01 14.89 -0.45
CA ASN A 197 6.16 16.02 -0.05
C ASN A 197 4.87 15.57 0.63
N LEU A 198 4.25 14.47 0.16
CA LEU A 198 3.13 13.83 0.82
C LEU A 198 3.50 13.35 2.23
N MET A 199 4.65 12.67 2.38
CA MET A 199 5.13 12.23 3.69
C MET A 199 5.44 13.40 4.62
N LYS A 200 6.05 14.49 4.10
CA LYS A 200 6.30 15.69 4.86
C LYS A 200 5.01 16.38 5.32
N PHE A 201 3.99 16.41 4.47
CA PHE A 201 2.68 16.95 4.85
C PHE A 201 2.04 16.15 5.98
N MET A 202 2.17 14.82 5.96
CA MET A 202 1.66 13.92 6.97
C MET A 202 2.32 14.12 8.36
N GLU A 203 3.49 14.74 8.44
CA GLU A 203 4.16 15.09 9.71
C GLU A 203 3.37 16.13 10.54
N ASN A 204 2.44 16.87 9.93
CA ASN A 204 1.55 17.80 10.63
C ASN A 204 0.41 17.09 11.38
N SER A 205 0.33 15.75 11.32
CA SER A 205 -0.69 14.99 12.03
C SER A 205 -0.41 14.98 13.53
N GLU A 206 -1.48 15.07 14.33
CA GLU A 206 -1.39 15.05 15.79
C GLU A 206 -1.23 13.61 16.33
N VAL A 207 -0.10 12.99 16.02
CA VAL A 207 0.25 11.64 16.47
C VAL A 207 1.68 11.63 17.03
N ASP A 208 2.03 10.60 17.78
CA ASP A 208 3.35 10.51 18.41
C ASP A 208 4.43 10.05 17.43
N PHE A 209 4.07 9.18 16.49
CA PHE A 209 4.99 8.73 15.46
C PHE A 209 4.27 8.29 14.17
N LEU A 210 4.99 8.39 13.07
CA LEU A 210 4.62 7.79 11.79
C LEU A 210 5.30 6.43 11.66
N SER A 211 4.64 5.51 10.98
CA SER A 211 5.18 4.17 10.76
C SER A 211 4.90 3.66 9.35
N VAL A 212 5.73 2.72 8.92
CA VAL A 212 5.52 1.95 7.70
C VAL A 212 6.00 0.52 7.88
N SER A 213 5.26 -0.42 7.28
CA SER A 213 5.69 -1.81 7.13
C SER A 213 5.76 -2.13 5.64
N PHE A 214 6.92 -2.61 5.17
CA PHE A 214 7.18 -2.82 3.74
C PHE A 214 8.08 -4.03 3.50
N GLY A 215 8.04 -4.56 2.27
CA GLY A 215 9.03 -5.54 1.83
C GLY A 215 10.36 -4.84 1.56
N TYR A 216 11.41 -5.26 2.26
CA TYR A 216 12.72 -4.62 2.18
C TYR A 216 13.32 -4.72 0.78
N THR A 217 13.61 -3.56 0.22
CA THR A 217 14.49 -3.38 -0.94
C THR A 217 15.33 -2.13 -0.70
N ASP A 218 16.54 -2.07 -1.26
CA ASP A 218 17.41 -0.90 -1.10
C ASP A 218 16.77 0.39 -1.61
N GLU A 219 15.94 0.32 -2.64
CA GLU A 219 15.25 1.47 -3.20
C GLU A 219 14.21 2.02 -2.21
N LEU A 220 13.37 1.14 -1.64
CA LEU A 220 12.36 1.52 -0.64
C LEU A 220 13.03 1.99 0.66
N ALA A 221 14.06 1.31 1.12
CA ALA A 221 14.79 1.71 2.32
C ALA A 221 15.39 3.13 2.16
N LYS A 222 16.00 3.43 1.01
CA LYS A 222 16.50 4.77 0.68
C LYS A 222 15.39 5.82 0.59
N PHE A 223 14.22 5.45 0.06
CA PHE A 223 13.06 6.36 0.02
C PHE A 223 12.61 6.72 1.43
N TRP A 224 12.38 5.73 2.30
CA TRP A 224 11.96 5.96 3.68
C TRP A 224 12.99 6.73 4.48
N GLN A 225 14.28 6.42 4.30
CA GLN A 225 15.37 7.18 4.92
C GLN A 225 15.37 8.65 4.50
N LYS A 226 15.16 8.95 3.21
CA LYS A 226 15.02 10.33 2.71
C LYS A 226 13.80 11.05 3.28
N CYS A 227 12.74 10.32 3.64
CA CYS A 227 11.58 10.87 4.36
C CYS A 227 11.83 11.02 5.87
N GLY A 228 13.03 10.69 6.38
CA GLY A 228 13.40 10.81 7.79
C GLY A 228 12.94 9.63 8.66
N PHE A 229 12.63 8.49 8.07
CA PHE A 229 12.33 7.26 8.81
C PHE A 229 13.58 6.50 9.16
N VAL A 230 13.57 5.88 10.34
CA VAL A 230 14.62 4.99 10.86
C VAL A 230 14.09 3.56 10.79
N LEU A 231 14.91 2.64 10.26
CA LEU A 231 14.59 1.21 10.24
C LEU A 231 14.74 0.66 11.66
N VAL A 232 13.67 0.12 12.22
CA VAL A 232 13.63 -0.39 13.61
C VAL A 232 13.44 -1.90 13.70
N HIS A 233 12.94 -2.53 12.64
CA HIS A 233 12.76 -3.99 12.59
C HIS A 233 13.01 -4.52 11.19
N LEU A 234 13.71 -5.66 11.11
CA LEU A 234 13.89 -6.43 9.89
C LEU A 234 13.54 -7.89 10.19
N GLY A 235 12.56 -8.43 9.49
CA GLY A 235 12.10 -9.81 9.67
C GLY A 235 13.19 -10.83 9.30
N GLU A 236 13.17 -11.97 9.96
CA GLU A 236 14.19 -13.03 9.78
C GLU A 236 13.92 -13.92 8.55
N HIS A 237 12.69 -13.93 8.05
CA HIS A 237 12.28 -14.81 6.95
C HIS A 237 11.79 -14.01 5.75
N GLN A 238 12.09 -14.51 4.55
CA GLN A 238 11.52 -13.98 3.31
C GLN A 238 10.04 -14.37 3.20
N GLU A 239 9.21 -13.40 2.92
CA GLU A 239 7.79 -13.65 2.63
C GLU A 239 7.64 -14.42 1.31
N ALA A 240 6.90 -15.52 1.33
CA ALA A 240 6.65 -16.34 0.15
C ALA A 240 6.01 -15.56 -1.02
N SER A 241 5.21 -14.53 -0.70
CA SER A 241 4.49 -13.74 -1.70
C SER A 241 5.35 -12.70 -2.40
N SER A 242 6.29 -12.08 -1.69
CA SER A 242 7.14 -10.99 -2.21
C SER A 242 8.57 -11.40 -2.48
N GLY A 243 9.05 -12.45 -1.80
CA GLY A 243 10.46 -12.83 -1.77
C GLY A 243 11.35 -11.81 -1.06
N CYS A 244 10.75 -10.86 -0.32
CA CYS A 244 11.46 -9.85 0.45
C CYS A 244 11.36 -10.14 1.94
N TYR A 245 12.33 -9.65 2.71
CA TYR A 245 12.18 -9.59 4.17
C TYR A 245 11.18 -8.49 4.54
N SER A 246 10.36 -8.70 5.56
CA SER A 246 9.52 -7.64 6.10
C SER A 246 10.37 -6.62 6.85
N ALA A 247 10.06 -5.34 6.71
CA ALA A 247 10.76 -4.27 7.38
C ALA A 247 9.76 -3.29 8.01
N ILE A 248 10.11 -2.74 9.17
CA ILE A 248 9.37 -1.66 9.81
C ILE A 248 10.30 -0.48 10.00
N ALA A 249 9.82 0.70 9.59
CA ALA A 249 10.52 1.95 9.83
C ALA A 249 9.58 2.95 10.51
N LEU A 250 10.15 3.78 11.38
CA LEU A 250 9.43 4.76 12.19
C LEU A 250 10.00 6.16 11.99
N LYS A 251 9.15 7.17 12.22
CA LYS A 251 9.55 8.57 12.37
C LYS A 251 8.84 9.16 13.58
N GLY A 252 9.57 9.48 14.62
CA GLY A 252 9.04 10.14 15.83
C GLY A 252 8.64 11.59 15.53
N LEU A 253 7.48 12.01 16.07
CA LEU A 253 6.96 13.37 15.95
C LEU A 253 6.83 14.04 17.33
N SER A 254 6.41 13.33 18.37
CA SER A 254 6.40 13.81 19.75
C SER A 254 7.70 13.43 20.48
N LYS A 255 7.88 13.92 21.70
CA LYS A 255 9.02 13.55 22.55
C LYS A 255 9.02 12.02 22.83
N GLU A 256 7.85 11.47 23.10
CA GLU A 256 7.63 10.05 23.35
C GLU A 256 7.86 9.23 22.08
N GLY A 257 7.41 9.75 20.94
CA GLY A 257 7.64 9.11 19.62
C GLY A 257 9.13 9.13 19.22
N LEU A 258 9.87 10.18 19.53
CA LEU A 258 11.32 10.24 19.32
C LEU A 258 12.04 9.21 20.19
N ALA A 259 11.69 9.13 21.48
CA ALA A 259 12.27 8.14 22.40
C ALA A 259 11.96 6.67 22.02
N LEU A 260 10.97 6.44 21.17
CA LEU A 260 10.66 5.09 20.64
C LEU A 260 11.62 4.70 19.50
N VAL A 261 12.19 5.70 18.82
CA VAL A 261 13.05 5.51 17.62
C VAL A 261 14.52 5.43 17.98
N ASP A 262 14.93 6.07 19.11
CA ASP A 262 16.29 6.03 19.65
C ASP A 262 16.60 4.66 20.27
#